data_17840a595d2e89831f31df3ee8fe28c6
#
_entry.id   17840a595d2e89831f31df3ee8fe28c6
#
_cell.length_a   1.000
_cell.length_b   1.000
_cell.length_c   1.000
_cell.angle_alpha   90.00
_cell.angle_beta   90.00
_cell.angle_gamma   90.00
#
_symmetry.space_group_name_H-M   'P 1'
#
loop_
_entity.id
_entity.type
_entity.pdbx_description
1 polymer ?
#
loop_
_entity_poly.entity_id
_entity_poly.type
_entity_poly.pdbx_seq_one_letter_code
_entity_poly.pdbx_strand_id
1 'polypeptide(L)'
;MRYTPFYNHFNMEKHCTMVYFSLRESKQNKKGLSPIEVSISTNGKRIYFSTGKYARSTDWNKEKQLVKGKSEEAQLVNSYLTQLRNKIYQKEIELLQMGYLITAELLKEAVADKVEALNEKSLFEFFEEHNREQEKLVGNGVSKATYWISVYTVRLLKKFVQQKYKREDLYLRELNLNFIQSFHTFLRIDKGMAQNSSTKHLKLLKKIVNLAVANSYMATNPFITYKIEREPVEIDFLDEEELRKIINFDTPLPRLERAKDMFLFGCFTGLSYIDIKTLAPEHFEKDNTGRIWIKKRRVKTGVLSRIPLLPIAKLILDKYKGVEKLLPIQDPADINKYLKDIAILCDIKKRITFHS
;
A
#
# COMPACT_ATOMS: atom_id res chain seq x y z
N MET A 1 -21.55 -35.76 20.40
CA MET A 1 -20.26 -34.96 20.29
C MET A 1 -20.57 -33.55 20.76
N ARG A 2 -19.98 -33.13 21.89
CA ARG A 2 -20.24 -31.84 22.50
C ARG A 2 -19.31 -30.80 21.85
N TYR A 3 -19.91 -29.76 21.27
CA TYR A 3 -19.17 -28.58 20.81
C TYR A 3 -18.75 -27.75 22.02
N THR A 4 -17.46 -27.67 22.29
CA THR A 4 -16.85 -26.68 23.19
C THR A 4 -16.55 -25.42 22.38
N PRO A 5 -17.05 -24.24 22.77
CA PRO A 5 -16.65 -23.01 22.11
C PRO A 5 -15.22 -22.64 22.53
N PHE A 6 -14.33 -22.49 21.57
CA PHE A 6 -13.02 -21.89 21.78
C PHE A 6 -13.22 -20.40 22.14
N TYR A 7 -13.22 -20.09 23.42
CA TYR A 7 -12.97 -18.74 23.89
C TYR A 7 -11.46 -18.44 23.63
N ASN A 8 -11.20 -17.65 22.59
CA ASN A 8 -9.93 -16.99 22.45
C ASN A 8 -9.76 -16.07 23.66
N HIS A 9 -8.92 -16.45 24.61
CA HIS A 9 -8.36 -15.55 25.58
C HIS A 9 -7.59 -14.45 24.82
N PHE A 10 -8.24 -13.32 24.63
CA PHE A 10 -7.54 -12.06 24.46
C PHE A 10 -6.71 -11.89 25.72
N ASN A 11 -5.40 -12.06 25.61
CA ASN A 11 -4.45 -11.59 26.60
C ASN A 11 -4.63 -10.06 26.66
N MET A 12 -5.52 -9.59 27.52
CA MET A 12 -5.49 -8.23 28.02
C MET A 12 -4.22 -8.16 28.88
N GLU A 13 -3.07 -7.87 28.26
CA GLU A 13 -1.95 -7.31 28.99
C GLU A 13 -2.54 -6.17 29.82
N LYS A 14 -2.35 -6.25 31.14
CA LYS A 14 -2.85 -5.23 32.07
C LYS A 14 -2.20 -3.90 31.71
N HIS A 15 -2.83 -3.14 30.82
CA HIS A 15 -2.50 -1.74 30.60
C HIS A 15 -2.81 -1.00 31.90
N CYS A 16 -1.80 -0.81 32.73
CA CYS A 16 -1.94 -0.06 33.96
C CYS A 16 -1.38 1.35 33.73
N THR A 17 -2.27 2.26 33.37
CA THR A 17 -1.92 3.69 33.36
C THR A 17 -2.03 4.25 34.78
N MET A 18 -0.95 4.85 35.23
CA MET A 18 -0.91 5.52 36.54
C MET A 18 -0.70 7.02 36.36
N VAL A 19 -1.55 7.81 36.99
CA VAL A 19 -1.47 9.28 37.04
C VAL A 19 -1.10 9.72 38.43
N TYR A 20 0.03 10.41 38.56
CA TYR A 20 0.56 10.86 39.84
C TYR A 20 0.88 12.35 39.78
N PHE A 21 0.51 13.10 40.84
CA PHE A 21 0.84 14.51 41.02
C PHE A 21 1.94 14.70 42.05
N SER A 22 2.90 15.57 41.76
CA SER A 22 4.00 15.89 42.66
C SER A 22 4.38 17.36 42.59
N LEU A 23 4.97 17.89 43.64
CA LEU A 23 5.58 19.21 43.65
C LEU A 23 7.00 19.15 43.10
N ARG A 24 7.35 20.06 42.20
CA ARG A 24 8.71 20.26 41.75
C ARG A 24 9.40 21.35 42.60
N GLU A 25 9.86 20.95 43.77
CA GLU A 25 10.45 21.85 44.77
C GLU A 25 11.68 22.60 44.22
N SER A 26 12.45 22.01 43.32
CA SER A 26 13.59 22.65 42.64
C SER A 26 13.25 23.87 41.75
N LYS A 27 11.96 24.09 41.46
CA LYS A 27 11.45 25.22 40.67
C LYS A 27 10.53 26.14 41.51
N GLN A 28 10.81 26.28 42.79
CA GLN A 28 10.07 27.19 43.65
C GLN A 28 10.22 28.65 43.19
N ASN A 29 9.12 29.37 43.13
CA ASN A 29 9.10 30.78 42.72
C ASN A 29 9.44 31.70 43.91
N LYS A 30 9.63 33.01 43.64
CA LYS A 30 9.96 34.02 44.67
C LYS A 30 8.90 34.15 45.79
N LYS A 31 7.70 33.61 45.60
CA LYS A 31 6.59 33.62 46.57
C LYS A 31 6.54 32.33 47.42
N GLY A 32 7.55 31.47 47.33
CA GLY A 32 7.59 30.20 48.04
C GLY A 32 6.65 29.10 47.50
N LEU A 33 6.13 29.27 46.26
CA LEU A 33 5.23 28.31 45.63
C LEU A 33 6.00 27.45 44.65
N SER A 34 5.82 26.12 44.72
CA SER A 34 6.38 25.15 43.79
C SER A 34 5.32 24.70 42.77
N PRO A 35 5.68 24.53 41.50
CA PRO A 35 4.73 24.06 40.48
C PRO A 35 4.33 22.61 40.75
N ILE A 36 3.07 22.29 40.53
CA ILE A 36 2.53 20.94 40.54
C ILE A 36 2.75 20.33 39.16
N GLU A 37 3.44 19.21 39.11
CA GLU A 37 3.63 18.41 37.91
C GLU A 37 2.75 17.16 37.95
N VAL A 38 2.25 16.75 36.79
CA VAL A 38 1.61 15.45 36.63
C VAL A 38 2.58 14.50 35.93
N SER A 39 2.67 13.27 36.41
CA SER A 39 3.32 12.18 35.68
C SER A 39 2.29 11.17 35.19
N ILE A 40 2.42 10.74 33.94
CA ILE A 40 1.69 9.63 33.38
C ILE A 40 2.67 8.48 33.15
N SER A 41 2.37 7.32 33.73
CA SER A 41 3.17 6.11 33.56
C SER A 41 2.30 5.03 32.93
N THR A 42 2.74 4.48 31.79
CA THR A 42 2.09 3.35 31.12
C THR A 42 3.14 2.46 30.43
N ASN A 43 2.98 1.15 30.50
CA ASN A 43 3.90 0.17 29.90
C ASN A 43 5.38 0.41 30.26
N GLY A 44 5.66 0.78 31.51
CA GLY A 44 7.02 1.02 32.02
C GLY A 44 7.66 2.36 31.61
N LYS A 45 7.02 3.14 30.74
CA LYS A 45 7.46 4.50 30.38
C LYS A 45 6.71 5.55 31.20
N ARG A 46 7.43 6.60 31.58
CA ARG A 46 6.88 7.71 32.37
C ARG A 46 7.27 9.05 31.76
N ILE A 47 6.29 9.93 31.64
CA ILE A 47 6.48 11.31 31.20
C ILE A 47 5.97 12.28 32.25
N TYR A 48 6.48 13.50 32.20
CA TYR A 48 6.09 14.58 33.10
C TYR A 48 5.67 15.80 32.31
N PHE A 49 4.68 16.53 32.83
CA PHE A 49 4.34 17.86 32.32
C PHE A 49 3.70 18.72 33.42
N SER A 50 3.78 20.03 33.26
CA SER A 50 3.26 20.99 34.20
C SER A 50 1.74 21.05 34.16
N THR A 51 1.11 21.12 35.35
CA THR A 51 -0.34 21.40 35.46
C THR A 51 -0.70 22.87 35.34
N GLY A 52 0.29 23.77 35.41
CA GLY A 52 0.07 25.21 35.51
C GLY A 52 -0.42 25.68 36.89
N LYS A 53 -0.53 24.76 37.87
CA LYS A 53 -0.92 25.07 39.24
C LYS A 53 0.30 25.00 40.16
N TYR A 54 0.20 25.71 41.31
CA TYR A 54 1.28 25.86 42.29
C TYR A 54 0.74 25.58 43.68
N ALA A 55 1.61 25.12 44.57
CA ALA A 55 1.30 24.97 45.99
C ALA A 55 2.57 25.18 46.83
N ARG A 56 2.40 25.49 48.13
CA ARG A 56 3.52 25.50 49.08
C ARG A 56 3.86 24.07 49.49
N SER A 57 5.14 23.77 49.73
CA SER A 57 5.58 22.43 50.13
C SER A 57 4.95 22.02 51.47
N THR A 58 4.75 22.96 52.42
CA THR A 58 4.08 22.75 53.72
C THR A 58 2.62 22.30 53.56
N ASP A 59 1.96 22.80 52.54
CA ASP A 59 0.53 22.60 52.32
C ASP A 59 0.26 21.41 51.39
N TRP A 60 1.29 20.76 50.88
CA TRP A 60 1.15 19.59 50.01
C TRP A 60 1.04 18.28 50.77
N ASN A 61 0.05 17.48 50.48
CA ASN A 61 -0.06 16.11 50.98
C ASN A 61 0.45 15.15 49.90
N LYS A 62 1.63 14.56 50.12
CA LYS A 62 2.29 13.64 49.16
C LYS A 62 1.51 12.33 48.95
N GLU A 63 0.84 11.81 50.00
CA GLU A 63 0.07 10.57 49.87
C GLU A 63 -1.23 10.77 49.10
N LYS A 64 -2.00 11.82 49.46
CA LYS A 64 -3.26 12.15 48.79
C LYS A 64 -3.06 12.87 47.46
N GLN A 65 -1.85 13.40 47.23
CA GLN A 65 -1.51 14.20 46.04
C GLN A 65 -2.44 15.43 45.86
N LEU A 66 -2.72 16.09 46.96
CA LEU A 66 -3.64 17.21 47.08
C LEU A 66 -3.08 18.30 47.99
N VAL A 67 -3.57 19.50 47.83
CA VAL A 67 -3.28 20.64 48.74
C VAL A 67 -4.11 20.48 50.00
N LYS A 68 -3.46 20.61 51.18
CA LYS A 68 -4.10 20.56 52.51
C LYS A 68 -4.95 21.83 52.75
N GLY A 69 -5.95 21.70 53.61
CA GLY A 69 -6.79 22.82 54.02
C GLY A 69 -8.11 22.91 53.26
N LYS A 70 -8.96 23.84 53.72
CA LYS A 70 -10.30 24.10 53.18
C LYS A 70 -10.41 25.49 52.54
N SER A 71 -9.28 26.17 52.31
CA SER A 71 -9.29 27.47 51.62
C SER A 71 -9.87 27.32 50.20
N GLU A 72 -10.48 28.36 49.71
CA GLU A 72 -11.05 28.39 48.34
C GLU A 72 -9.99 28.06 47.30
N GLU A 73 -8.78 28.61 47.45
CA GLU A 73 -7.64 28.30 46.56
C GLU A 73 -7.26 26.81 46.57
N ALA A 74 -7.20 26.18 47.78
CA ALA A 74 -6.89 24.76 47.91
C ALA A 74 -8.00 23.91 47.23
N GLN A 75 -9.27 24.26 47.41
CA GLN A 75 -10.39 23.57 46.78
C GLN A 75 -10.36 23.68 45.26
N LEU A 76 -10.08 24.87 44.72
CA LEU A 76 -9.95 25.10 43.29
C LEU A 76 -8.81 24.28 42.66
N VAL A 77 -7.61 24.29 43.33
CA VAL A 77 -6.48 23.47 42.83
C VAL A 77 -6.82 21.98 42.87
N ASN A 78 -7.38 21.49 43.98
CA ASN A 78 -7.74 20.09 44.14
C ASN A 78 -8.83 19.63 43.16
N SER A 79 -9.83 20.47 42.90
CA SER A 79 -10.86 20.23 41.88
C SER A 79 -10.22 20.11 40.49
N TYR A 80 -9.32 21.04 40.15
CA TYR A 80 -8.61 20.98 38.87
C TYR A 80 -7.76 19.70 38.73
N LEU A 81 -7.02 19.29 39.74
CA LEU A 81 -6.21 18.07 39.69
C LEU A 81 -7.09 16.82 39.52
N THR A 82 -8.26 16.80 40.16
CA THR A 82 -9.22 15.71 40.01
C THR A 82 -9.80 15.67 38.59
N GLN A 83 -10.19 16.83 38.05
CA GLN A 83 -10.69 16.93 36.68
C GLN A 83 -9.63 16.50 35.65
N LEU A 84 -8.37 16.93 35.83
CA LEU A 84 -7.27 16.54 34.96
C LEU A 84 -7.02 15.02 34.98
N ARG A 85 -7.05 14.41 36.18
CA ARG A 85 -6.93 12.96 36.34
C ARG A 85 -8.06 12.22 35.59
N ASN A 86 -9.30 12.68 35.78
CA ASN A 86 -10.46 12.11 35.09
C ASN A 86 -10.37 12.28 33.56
N LYS A 87 -9.93 13.45 33.09
CA LYS A 87 -9.71 13.71 31.65
C LYS A 87 -8.68 12.74 31.07
N ILE A 88 -7.58 12.46 31.79
CA ILE A 88 -6.55 11.52 31.34
C ILE A 88 -7.14 10.11 31.19
N TYR A 89 -7.85 9.60 32.20
CA TYR A 89 -8.46 8.26 32.12
C TYR A 89 -9.58 8.17 31.08
N GLN A 90 -10.36 9.23 30.91
CA GLN A 90 -11.39 9.28 29.89
C GLN A 90 -10.77 9.22 28.48
N LYS A 91 -9.69 10.00 28.23
CA LYS A 91 -8.95 9.95 26.98
C LYS A 91 -8.29 8.59 26.75
N GLU A 92 -7.83 7.91 27.78
CA GLU A 92 -7.35 6.52 27.67
C GLU A 92 -8.43 5.58 27.17
N ILE A 93 -9.64 5.66 27.75
CA ILE A 93 -10.78 4.81 27.34
C ILE A 93 -11.18 5.11 25.88
N GLU A 94 -11.26 6.40 25.50
CA GLU A 94 -11.55 6.82 24.13
C GLU A 94 -10.52 6.26 23.13
N LEU A 95 -9.23 6.38 23.44
CA LEU A 95 -8.15 5.86 22.59
C LEU A 95 -8.16 4.33 22.51
N LEU A 96 -8.43 3.62 23.61
CA LEU A 96 -8.57 2.16 23.62
C LEU A 96 -9.75 1.71 22.74
N GLN A 97 -10.89 2.39 22.84
CA GLN A 97 -12.07 2.11 21.99
C GLN A 97 -11.78 2.36 20.51
N MET A 98 -10.90 3.32 20.20
CA MET A 98 -10.42 3.60 18.85
C MET A 98 -9.33 2.64 18.39
N GLY A 99 -8.88 1.69 19.23
CA GLY A 99 -7.87 0.69 18.92
C GLY A 99 -6.41 1.18 18.98
N TYR A 100 -6.15 2.30 19.68
CA TYR A 100 -4.78 2.80 19.85
C TYR A 100 -4.01 1.98 20.88
N LEU A 101 -2.71 1.77 20.59
CA LEU A 101 -1.76 1.31 21.61
C LEU A 101 -1.44 2.48 22.55
N ILE A 102 -1.82 2.36 23.82
CA ILE A 102 -1.66 3.46 24.78
C ILE A 102 -0.18 3.65 25.14
N THR A 103 0.31 4.86 24.89
CA THR A 103 1.62 5.34 25.36
C THR A 103 1.44 6.59 26.22
N ALA A 104 2.42 6.87 27.09
CA ALA A 104 2.36 8.05 27.94
C ALA A 104 2.37 9.34 27.08
N GLU A 105 3.15 9.36 26.01
CA GLU A 105 3.22 10.45 25.05
C GLU A 105 1.87 10.70 24.38
N LEU A 106 1.21 9.63 23.89
CA LEU A 106 -0.10 9.73 23.24
C LEU A 106 -1.16 10.29 24.19
N LEU A 107 -1.17 9.84 25.46
CA LEU A 107 -2.09 10.37 26.47
C LEU A 107 -1.85 11.84 26.76
N LYS A 108 -0.59 12.28 26.85
CA LYS A 108 -0.27 13.70 27.01
C LYS A 108 -0.80 14.55 25.83
N GLU A 109 -0.61 14.08 24.61
CA GLU A 109 -1.10 14.76 23.40
C GLU A 109 -2.62 14.78 23.34
N ALA A 110 -3.28 13.68 23.71
CA ALA A 110 -4.73 13.59 23.77
C ALA A 110 -5.34 14.54 24.80
N VAL A 111 -4.73 14.68 25.98
CA VAL A 111 -5.17 15.60 27.02
C VAL A 111 -4.98 17.07 26.61
N ALA A 112 -3.97 17.35 25.79
CA ALA A 112 -3.73 18.67 25.21
C ALA A 112 -4.62 18.98 23.98
N ASP A 113 -5.59 18.10 23.68
CA ASP A 113 -6.50 18.18 22.51
C ASP A 113 -5.74 18.23 21.15
N LYS A 114 -4.49 17.79 21.14
CA LYS A 114 -3.67 17.74 19.92
C LYS A 114 -3.93 16.50 19.05
N VAL A 115 -4.46 15.43 19.65
CA VAL A 115 -4.70 14.15 18.96
C VAL A 115 -5.95 14.22 18.07
N GLU A 116 -6.92 15.05 18.39
CA GLU A 116 -8.11 15.22 17.56
C GLU A 116 -7.78 15.80 16.17
N ALA A 117 -6.82 16.71 16.09
CA ALA A 117 -6.38 17.27 14.81
C ALA A 117 -5.57 16.30 13.93
N LEU A 118 -4.92 15.29 14.53
CA LEU A 118 -4.14 14.28 13.79
C LEU A 118 -5.01 13.16 13.20
N ASN A 119 -6.23 12.97 13.72
CA ASN A 119 -7.11 11.85 13.36
C ASN A 119 -8.18 12.18 12.31
N GLU A 120 -8.21 13.41 11.80
CA GLU A 120 -9.21 13.85 10.83
C GLU A 120 -8.78 13.71 9.36
N LYS A 121 -7.64 13.06 9.08
CA LYS A 121 -7.22 12.84 7.69
C LYS A 121 -8.18 11.87 7.00
N SER A 122 -8.82 12.35 5.92
CA SER A 122 -9.75 11.54 5.16
C SER A 122 -9.03 10.55 4.24
N LEU A 123 -9.70 9.44 3.93
CA LEU A 123 -9.17 8.40 3.07
C LEU A 123 -8.85 8.92 1.67
N PHE A 124 -9.81 9.64 1.06
CA PHE A 124 -9.65 10.05 -0.34
C PHE A 124 -8.69 11.20 -0.47
N GLU A 125 -8.72 12.17 0.45
CA GLU A 125 -7.75 13.26 0.49
C GLU A 125 -6.32 12.70 0.57
N PHE A 126 -6.05 11.78 1.51
CA PHE A 126 -4.74 11.18 1.68
C PHE A 126 -4.30 10.32 0.49
N PHE A 127 -5.23 9.53 -0.07
CA PHE A 127 -4.93 8.72 -1.23
C PHE A 127 -4.67 9.57 -2.49
N GLU A 128 -5.42 10.66 -2.68
CA GLU A 128 -5.23 11.57 -3.80
C GLU A 128 -3.94 12.39 -3.67
N GLU A 129 -3.56 12.80 -2.46
CA GLU A 129 -2.24 13.38 -2.19
C GLU A 129 -1.12 12.43 -2.61
N HIS A 130 -1.21 11.16 -2.18
CA HIS A 130 -0.27 10.14 -2.61
C HIS A 130 -0.24 10.00 -4.15
N ASN A 131 -1.39 10.01 -4.80
CA ASN A 131 -1.46 9.91 -6.26
C ASN A 131 -0.83 11.13 -6.96
N ARG A 132 -1.00 12.34 -6.44
CA ARG A 132 -0.33 13.56 -6.96
C ARG A 132 1.20 13.44 -6.88
N GLU A 133 1.72 12.89 -5.78
CA GLU A 133 3.18 12.65 -5.68
C GLU A 133 3.64 11.54 -6.65
N GLN A 134 2.86 10.46 -6.82
CA GLN A 134 3.17 9.42 -7.79
C GLN A 134 3.13 9.91 -9.24
N GLU A 135 2.27 10.88 -9.56
CA GLU A 135 2.16 11.49 -10.88
C GLU A 135 3.47 12.17 -11.30
N LYS A 136 4.09 12.91 -10.38
CA LYS A 136 5.40 13.57 -10.61
C LYS A 136 6.52 12.57 -10.93
N LEU A 137 6.38 11.34 -10.48
CA LEU A 137 7.34 10.25 -10.69
C LEU A 137 7.06 9.41 -11.94
N VAL A 138 6.00 9.71 -12.71
CA VAL A 138 5.68 8.99 -13.95
C VAL A 138 6.81 9.18 -14.97
N GLY A 139 7.38 8.07 -15.43
CA GLY A 139 8.58 8.06 -16.27
C GLY A 139 9.91 7.98 -15.49
N ASN A 140 9.89 8.30 -14.20
CA ASN A 140 11.03 8.25 -13.29
C ASN A 140 10.77 7.28 -12.13
N GLY A 141 10.67 5.96 -12.44
CA GLY A 141 10.42 4.90 -11.45
C GLY A 141 8.96 4.46 -11.31
N VAL A 142 7.99 5.27 -11.73
CA VAL A 142 6.57 4.89 -11.78
C VAL A 142 6.10 4.79 -13.22
N SER A 143 5.53 3.63 -13.61
CA SER A 143 4.93 3.51 -14.93
C SER A 143 3.58 4.22 -14.99
N LYS A 144 3.24 4.78 -16.18
CA LYS A 144 1.94 5.40 -16.43
C LYS A 144 0.77 4.45 -16.10
N ALA A 145 0.91 3.15 -16.44
CA ALA A 145 -0.08 2.14 -16.13
C ALA A 145 -0.28 1.95 -14.61
N THR A 146 0.80 1.94 -13.81
CA THR A 146 0.75 1.85 -12.35
C THR A 146 0.02 3.05 -11.75
N TYR A 147 0.32 4.25 -12.21
CA TYR A 147 -0.37 5.48 -11.79
C TYR A 147 -1.87 5.40 -12.07
N TRP A 148 -2.27 5.04 -13.30
CA TRP A 148 -3.69 4.96 -13.66
C TRP A 148 -4.47 3.89 -12.89
N ILE A 149 -3.84 2.75 -12.55
CA ILE A 149 -4.47 1.75 -11.66
C ILE A 149 -4.73 2.36 -10.28
N SER A 150 -3.82 3.19 -9.77
CA SER A 150 -3.99 3.87 -8.48
C SER A 150 -5.14 4.87 -8.51
N VAL A 151 -5.20 5.71 -9.53
CA VAL A 151 -6.32 6.65 -9.76
C VAL A 151 -7.66 5.92 -9.88
N TYR A 152 -7.69 4.82 -10.62
CA TYR A 152 -8.89 4.01 -10.78
C TYR A 152 -9.32 3.36 -9.46
N THR A 153 -8.37 2.97 -8.59
CA THR A 153 -8.66 2.42 -7.27
C THR A 153 -9.41 3.43 -6.40
N VAL A 154 -9.01 4.71 -6.42
CA VAL A 154 -9.73 5.78 -5.71
C VAL A 154 -11.17 5.90 -6.22
N ARG A 155 -11.38 5.85 -7.54
CA ARG A 155 -12.74 5.90 -8.11
C ARG A 155 -13.62 4.72 -7.66
N LEU A 156 -13.03 3.52 -7.56
CA LEU A 156 -13.74 2.34 -7.05
C LEU A 156 -14.09 2.48 -5.56
N LEU A 157 -13.15 2.97 -4.76
CA LEU A 157 -13.36 3.23 -3.34
C LEU A 157 -14.45 4.28 -3.12
N LYS A 158 -14.44 5.41 -3.86
CA LYS A 158 -15.50 6.43 -3.79
C LYS A 158 -16.88 5.84 -4.08
N LYS A 159 -17.00 5.04 -5.15
CA LYS A 159 -18.26 4.36 -5.48
C LYS A 159 -18.70 3.39 -4.37
N PHE A 160 -17.77 2.63 -3.80
CA PHE A 160 -18.06 1.71 -2.71
C PHE A 160 -18.53 2.46 -1.45
N VAL A 161 -17.84 3.51 -1.04
CA VAL A 161 -18.19 4.32 0.13
C VAL A 161 -19.57 4.96 -0.04
N GLN A 162 -19.82 5.55 -1.20
CA GLN A 162 -21.13 6.12 -1.51
C GLN A 162 -22.25 5.08 -1.50
N GLN A 163 -22.00 3.90 -2.06
CA GLN A 163 -23.02 2.83 -2.14
C GLN A 163 -23.33 2.23 -0.78
N LYS A 164 -22.30 1.93 0.02
CA LYS A 164 -22.43 1.20 1.29
C LYS A 164 -22.71 2.11 2.48
N TYR A 165 -21.98 3.24 2.58
CA TYR A 165 -22.02 4.12 3.75
C TYR A 165 -22.83 5.39 3.53
N LYS A 166 -23.26 5.69 2.28
CA LYS A 166 -24.01 6.90 1.90
C LYS A 166 -23.24 8.18 2.27
N ARG A 167 -21.92 8.14 2.19
CA ARG A 167 -21.01 9.24 2.51
C ARG A 167 -20.10 9.55 1.32
N GLU A 168 -19.58 10.77 1.27
CA GLU A 168 -18.64 11.21 0.23
C GLU A 168 -17.21 10.75 0.54
N ASP A 169 -16.83 10.71 1.82
CA ASP A 169 -15.51 10.25 2.29
C ASP A 169 -15.62 9.60 3.67
N LEU A 170 -14.54 8.96 4.12
CA LEU A 170 -14.37 8.33 5.43
C LEU A 170 -13.05 8.79 6.03
N TYR A 171 -12.97 8.90 7.35
CA TYR A 171 -11.69 9.10 8.01
C TYR A 171 -10.83 7.81 7.97
N LEU A 172 -9.51 7.96 7.85
CA LEU A 172 -8.61 6.80 7.84
C LEU A 172 -8.79 5.91 9.07
N ARG A 173 -9.05 6.48 10.23
CA ARG A 173 -9.32 5.75 11.48
C ARG A 173 -10.55 4.83 11.44
N GLU A 174 -11.49 5.07 10.52
CA GLU A 174 -12.71 4.26 10.38
C GLU A 174 -12.47 2.96 9.60
N LEU A 175 -11.30 2.84 8.94
CA LEU A 175 -10.94 1.66 8.16
C LEU A 175 -10.63 0.49 9.09
N ASN A 176 -11.48 -0.53 9.06
CA ASN A 176 -11.36 -1.75 9.85
C ASN A 176 -11.40 -2.99 8.94
N LEU A 177 -11.27 -4.18 9.54
CA LEU A 177 -11.30 -5.44 8.79
C LEU A 177 -12.59 -5.61 7.97
N ASN A 178 -13.74 -5.24 8.54
CA ASN A 178 -15.04 -5.32 7.85
C ASN A 178 -15.08 -4.41 6.60
N PHE A 179 -14.49 -3.22 6.68
CA PHE A 179 -14.33 -2.34 5.51
C PHE A 179 -13.55 -3.05 4.40
N ILE A 180 -12.41 -3.66 4.72
CA ILE A 180 -11.55 -4.36 3.75
C ILE A 180 -12.29 -5.52 3.09
N GLN A 181 -12.95 -6.36 3.89
CA GLN A 181 -13.74 -7.51 3.41
C GLN A 181 -14.88 -7.05 2.50
N SER A 182 -15.60 -6.03 2.92
CA SER A 182 -16.72 -5.48 2.16
C SER A 182 -16.29 -4.84 0.85
N PHE A 183 -15.15 -4.13 0.84
CA PHE A 183 -14.59 -3.59 -0.39
C PHE A 183 -14.15 -4.70 -1.35
N HIS A 184 -13.55 -5.78 -0.83
CA HIS A 184 -13.22 -6.95 -1.65
C HIS A 184 -14.48 -7.58 -2.27
N THR A 185 -15.54 -7.80 -1.48
CA THR A 185 -16.82 -8.30 -1.97
C THR A 185 -17.42 -7.41 -3.05
N PHE A 186 -17.40 -6.08 -2.84
CA PHE A 186 -17.82 -5.11 -3.84
C PHE A 186 -17.05 -5.24 -5.17
N LEU A 187 -15.72 -5.41 -5.12
CA LEU A 187 -14.92 -5.61 -6.32
C LEU A 187 -15.26 -6.91 -7.04
N ARG A 188 -15.50 -7.99 -6.28
CA ARG A 188 -15.80 -9.31 -6.83
C ARG A 188 -17.23 -9.41 -7.38
N ILE A 189 -18.21 -8.96 -6.63
CA ILE A 189 -19.64 -9.14 -6.95
C ILE A 189 -20.16 -7.95 -7.74
N ASP A 190 -20.13 -6.73 -7.17
CA ASP A 190 -20.75 -5.57 -7.82
C ASP A 190 -19.99 -5.11 -9.07
N LYS A 191 -18.66 -5.35 -9.13
CA LYS A 191 -17.82 -5.00 -10.30
C LYS A 191 -17.46 -6.20 -11.17
N GLY A 192 -17.82 -7.43 -10.79
CA GLY A 192 -17.55 -8.65 -11.56
C GLY A 192 -16.05 -8.90 -11.79
N MET A 193 -15.17 -8.40 -10.92
CA MET A 193 -13.73 -8.55 -11.14
C MET A 193 -13.25 -9.97 -10.81
N ALA A 194 -12.36 -10.52 -11.65
CA ALA A 194 -11.62 -11.73 -11.33
C ALA A 194 -10.75 -11.53 -10.06
N GLN A 195 -10.47 -12.61 -9.32
CA GLN A 195 -9.72 -12.57 -8.06
C GLN A 195 -8.41 -11.78 -8.20
N ASN A 196 -7.57 -12.13 -9.18
CA ASN A 196 -6.29 -11.46 -9.38
C ASN A 196 -6.41 -9.98 -9.78
N SER A 197 -7.52 -9.56 -10.36
CA SER A 197 -7.81 -8.17 -10.66
C SER A 197 -8.21 -7.39 -9.41
N SER A 198 -9.11 -7.94 -8.59
CA SER A 198 -9.52 -7.33 -7.32
C SER A 198 -8.35 -7.17 -6.35
N THR A 199 -7.44 -8.17 -6.27
CA THR A 199 -6.27 -8.11 -5.38
C THR A 199 -5.29 -6.99 -5.72
N LYS A 200 -5.24 -6.50 -6.96
CA LYS A 200 -4.42 -5.33 -7.32
C LYS A 200 -4.88 -4.08 -6.57
N HIS A 201 -6.20 -3.86 -6.51
CA HIS A 201 -6.81 -2.72 -5.81
C HIS A 201 -6.65 -2.85 -4.30
N LEU A 202 -6.81 -4.05 -3.74
CA LEU A 202 -6.57 -4.31 -2.32
C LEU A 202 -5.10 -4.06 -1.92
N LYS A 203 -4.13 -4.43 -2.77
CA LYS A 203 -2.71 -4.15 -2.52
C LYS A 203 -2.41 -2.65 -2.51
N LEU A 204 -3.05 -1.88 -3.38
CA LEU A 204 -2.93 -0.42 -3.37
C LEU A 204 -3.54 0.19 -2.11
N LEU A 205 -4.75 -0.24 -1.72
CA LEU A 205 -5.35 0.18 -0.46
C LEU A 205 -4.46 -0.19 0.74
N LYS A 206 -3.90 -1.40 0.77
CA LYS A 206 -2.95 -1.82 1.81
C LYS A 206 -1.71 -0.92 1.87
N LYS A 207 -1.19 -0.50 0.71
CA LYS A 207 -0.06 0.45 0.64
C LYS A 207 -0.44 1.78 1.31
N ILE A 208 -1.61 2.32 1.01
CA ILE A 208 -2.10 3.58 1.59
C ILE A 208 -2.32 3.45 3.10
N VAL A 209 -2.93 2.35 3.55
CA VAL A 209 -3.10 2.07 4.98
C VAL A 209 -1.75 1.95 5.70
N ASN A 210 -0.77 1.27 5.11
CA ASN A 210 0.59 1.21 5.68
C ASN A 210 1.22 2.61 5.81
N LEU A 211 1.06 3.47 4.81
CA LEU A 211 1.53 4.85 4.85
C LEU A 211 0.79 5.67 5.92
N ALA A 212 -0.52 5.46 6.05
CA ALA A 212 -1.34 6.12 7.07
C ALA A 212 -0.90 5.74 8.49
N VAL A 213 -0.60 4.46 8.73
CA VAL A 213 -0.04 4.00 10.02
C VAL A 213 1.35 4.57 10.26
N ALA A 214 2.23 4.56 9.26
CA ALA A 214 3.58 5.12 9.36
C ALA A 214 3.58 6.64 9.66
N ASN A 215 2.55 7.37 9.19
CA ASN A 215 2.36 8.80 9.46
C ASN A 215 1.48 9.07 10.69
N SER A 216 1.16 8.06 11.50
CA SER A 216 0.33 8.17 12.70
C SER A 216 -1.12 8.66 12.47
N TYR A 217 -1.63 8.59 11.24
CA TYR A 217 -3.04 8.84 10.92
C TYR A 217 -3.96 7.66 11.28
N MET A 218 -3.38 6.48 11.51
CA MET A 218 -4.06 5.27 11.97
C MET A 218 -3.23 4.59 13.06
N ALA A 219 -3.90 4.10 14.10
CA ALA A 219 -3.24 3.38 15.19
C ALA A 219 -2.83 1.95 14.78
N THR A 220 -3.68 1.27 14.02
CA THR A 220 -3.49 -0.14 13.65
C THR A 220 -3.77 -0.35 12.17
N ASN A 221 -3.13 -1.38 11.61
CA ASN A 221 -3.34 -1.75 10.22
C ASN A 221 -4.39 -2.88 10.13
N PRO A 222 -5.58 -2.65 9.57
CA PRO A 222 -6.62 -3.68 9.42
C PRO A 222 -6.25 -4.82 8.47
N PHE A 223 -5.16 -4.68 7.69
CA PHE A 223 -4.65 -5.75 6.84
C PHE A 223 -3.76 -6.75 7.57
N ILE A 224 -3.47 -6.60 8.87
CA ILE A 224 -2.65 -7.56 9.63
C ILE A 224 -3.29 -8.95 9.59
N THR A 225 -4.61 -9.01 9.82
CA THR A 225 -5.39 -10.26 9.84
C THR A 225 -6.01 -10.60 8.49
N TYR A 226 -5.86 -9.75 7.47
CA TYR A 226 -6.43 -9.96 6.15
C TYR A 226 -5.40 -10.42 5.13
N LYS A 227 -5.46 -11.70 4.75
CA LYS A 227 -4.59 -12.28 3.73
C LYS A 227 -5.15 -11.99 2.33
N ILE A 228 -4.37 -11.29 1.51
CA ILE A 228 -4.70 -11.07 0.11
C ILE A 228 -4.23 -12.27 -0.70
N GLU A 229 -5.17 -13.15 -1.04
CA GLU A 229 -4.88 -14.38 -1.80
C GLU A 229 -4.92 -14.12 -3.30
N ARG A 230 -4.07 -14.84 -4.02
CA ARG A 230 -4.05 -14.88 -5.47
C ARG A 230 -4.44 -16.28 -5.94
N GLU A 231 -5.23 -16.33 -6.99
CA GLU A 231 -5.48 -17.57 -7.70
C GLU A 231 -4.29 -17.86 -8.64
N PRO A 232 -3.80 -19.09 -8.70
CA PRO A 232 -2.86 -19.50 -9.73
C PRO A 232 -3.49 -19.30 -11.11
N VAL A 233 -2.70 -18.88 -12.07
CA VAL A 233 -3.13 -18.75 -13.45
C VAL A 233 -2.37 -19.80 -14.25
N GLU A 234 -3.10 -20.71 -14.83
CA GLU A 234 -2.52 -21.62 -15.82
C GLU A 234 -2.21 -20.81 -17.07
N ILE A 235 -1.00 -20.90 -17.54
CA ILE A 235 -0.51 -20.22 -18.73
C ILE A 235 -0.30 -21.29 -19.80
N ASP A 236 -1.07 -21.21 -20.87
CA ASP A 236 -0.83 -22.02 -22.03
C ASP A 236 0.51 -21.62 -22.68
N PHE A 237 1.32 -22.60 -23.01
CA PHE A 237 2.53 -22.42 -23.79
C PHE A 237 2.51 -23.35 -24.99
N LEU A 238 3.16 -22.93 -26.07
CA LEU A 238 3.28 -23.72 -27.27
C LEU A 238 4.29 -24.85 -27.07
N ASP A 239 3.91 -26.05 -27.49
CA ASP A 239 4.87 -27.13 -27.63
C ASP A 239 5.67 -27.00 -28.96
N GLU A 240 6.62 -27.90 -29.17
CA GLU A 240 7.51 -27.81 -30.32
C GLU A 240 6.77 -27.99 -31.66
N GLU A 241 5.74 -28.86 -31.71
CA GLU A 241 4.96 -29.10 -32.90
C GLU A 241 4.08 -27.89 -33.27
N GLU A 242 3.43 -27.29 -32.27
CA GLU A 242 2.63 -26.09 -32.45
C GLU A 242 3.49 -24.90 -32.89
N LEU A 243 4.70 -24.76 -32.30
CA LEU A 243 5.65 -23.73 -32.70
C LEU A 243 6.12 -23.94 -34.17
N ARG A 244 6.40 -25.20 -34.57
CA ARG A 244 6.75 -25.52 -35.95
C ARG A 244 5.62 -25.20 -36.92
N LYS A 245 4.34 -25.43 -36.56
CA LYS A 245 3.20 -25.05 -37.40
C LYS A 245 3.20 -23.53 -37.63
N ILE A 246 3.44 -22.71 -36.62
CA ILE A 246 3.50 -21.25 -36.77
C ILE A 246 4.71 -20.83 -37.61
N ILE A 247 5.89 -21.45 -37.41
CA ILE A 247 7.09 -21.14 -38.21
C ILE A 247 6.80 -21.37 -39.71
N ASN A 248 6.19 -22.50 -40.02
CA ASN A 248 5.90 -22.93 -41.41
C ASN A 248 4.61 -22.32 -41.96
N PHE A 249 3.86 -21.58 -41.15
CA PHE A 249 2.63 -20.92 -41.63
C PHE A 249 2.96 -19.84 -42.63
N ASP A 250 2.46 -20.02 -43.88
CA ASP A 250 2.56 -19.03 -44.94
C ASP A 250 1.23 -18.33 -45.13
N THR A 251 1.27 -17.03 -45.42
CA THR A 251 0.08 -16.22 -45.55
C THR A 251 0.33 -15.02 -46.48
N PRO A 252 -0.59 -14.78 -47.45
CA PRO A 252 -0.51 -13.59 -48.29
C PRO A 252 -0.91 -12.30 -47.56
N LEU A 253 -1.36 -12.40 -46.31
CA LEU A 253 -1.85 -11.26 -45.54
C LEU A 253 -0.72 -10.60 -44.75
N PRO A 254 -0.23 -9.41 -45.16
CA PRO A 254 0.93 -8.78 -44.51
C PRO A 254 0.75 -8.51 -43.00
N ARG A 255 -0.51 -8.32 -42.56
CA ARG A 255 -0.81 -8.11 -41.12
C ARG A 255 -0.54 -9.36 -40.27
N LEU A 256 -0.88 -10.55 -40.79
CA LEU A 256 -0.64 -11.82 -40.10
C LEU A 256 0.85 -12.17 -40.11
N GLU A 257 1.49 -11.97 -41.27
CA GLU A 257 2.92 -12.21 -41.47
C GLU A 257 3.76 -11.37 -40.48
N ARG A 258 3.45 -10.09 -40.34
CA ARG A 258 4.12 -9.21 -39.36
C ARG A 258 3.88 -9.64 -37.92
N ALA A 259 2.65 -10.04 -37.59
CA ALA A 259 2.33 -10.51 -36.24
C ALA A 259 3.05 -11.82 -35.89
N LYS A 260 3.13 -12.76 -36.88
CA LYS A 260 3.90 -14.00 -36.81
C LYS A 260 5.39 -13.71 -36.51
N ASP A 261 6.00 -12.84 -37.32
CA ASP A 261 7.41 -12.51 -37.21
C ASP A 261 7.74 -11.85 -35.85
N MET A 262 6.90 -10.93 -35.42
CA MET A 262 7.04 -10.31 -34.08
C MET A 262 6.95 -11.34 -32.96
N PHE A 263 5.98 -12.27 -33.03
CA PHE A 263 5.79 -13.31 -32.04
C PHE A 263 6.96 -14.28 -32.02
N LEU A 264 7.37 -14.81 -33.17
CA LEU A 264 8.51 -15.71 -33.29
C LEU A 264 9.80 -15.05 -32.82
N PHE A 265 10.02 -13.77 -33.16
CA PHE A 265 11.17 -13.04 -32.63
C PHE A 265 11.14 -12.98 -31.09
N GLY A 266 9.98 -12.76 -30.50
CA GLY A 266 9.77 -12.84 -29.04
C GLY A 266 10.09 -14.23 -28.49
N CYS A 267 9.60 -15.31 -29.10
CA CYS A 267 9.86 -16.69 -28.71
C CYS A 267 11.37 -17.02 -28.70
N PHE A 268 12.09 -16.65 -29.77
CA PHE A 268 13.51 -16.98 -29.94
C PHE A 268 14.49 -16.02 -29.25
N THR A 269 14.01 -14.90 -28.69
CA THR A 269 14.84 -13.97 -27.93
C THR A 269 14.41 -13.86 -26.45
N GLY A 270 13.20 -14.29 -26.11
CA GLY A 270 12.60 -14.06 -24.80
C GLY A 270 12.41 -12.57 -24.49
N LEU A 271 12.44 -11.68 -25.47
CA LEU A 271 12.19 -10.27 -25.30
C LEU A 271 10.68 -10.00 -25.18
N SER A 272 10.30 -9.12 -24.26
CA SER A 272 8.91 -8.67 -24.18
C SER A 272 8.58 -7.72 -25.35
N TYR A 273 7.29 -7.54 -25.63
CA TYR A 273 6.85 -6.62 -26.68
C TYR A 273 7.51 -5.23 -26.56
N ILE A 274 7.55 -4.65 -25.36
CA ILE A 274 8.12 -3.31 -25.17
C ILE A 274 9.65 -3.29 -25.37
N ASP A 275 10.34 -4.39 -25.06
CA ASP A 275 11.76 -4.53 -25.32
C ASP A 275 12.04 -4.63 -26.81
N ILE A 276 11.20 -5.35 -27.57
CA ILE A 276 11.29 -5.44 -29.04
C ILE A 276 10.97 -4.09 -29.67
N LYS A 277 9.91 -3.41 -29.23
CA LYS A 277 9.50 -2.10 -29.73
C LYS A 277 10.62 -1.06 -29.61
N THR A 278 11.46 -1.18 -28.58
CA THR A 278 12.57 -0.26 -28.30
C THR A 278 13.93 -0.85 -28.68
N LEU A 279 13.93 -1.93 -29.49
CA LEU A 279 15.18 -2.51 -30.00
C LEU A 279 15.76 -1.61 -31.10
N ALA A 280 17.07 -1.38 -31.06
CA ALA A 280 17.78 -0.52 -31.97
C ALA A 280 19.14 -1.13 -32.34
N PRO A 281 19.80 -0.69 -33.44
CA PRO A 281 21.07 -1.26 -33.91
C PRO A 281 22.17 -1.30 -32.84
N GLU A 282 22.24 -0.31 -31.96
CA GLU A 282 23.22 -0.22 -30.87
C GLU A 282 23.10 -1.32 -29.82
N HIS A 283 22.00 -2.07 -29.82
CA HIS A 283 21.80 -3.19 -28.91
C HIS A 283 22.47 -4.49 -29.41
N PHE A 284 23.04 -4.52 -30.61
CA PHE A 284 23.67 -5.69 -31.19
C PHE A 284 25.19 -5.63 -31.07
N GLU A 285 25.77 -6.66 -30.45
CA GLU A 285 27.22 -6.81 -30.28
C GLU A 285 27.69 -8.11 -30.96
N LYS A 286 28.89 -8.11 -31.54
CA LYS A 286 29.58 -9.34 -31.97
C LYS A 286 30.60 -9.74 -30.91
N ASP A 287 30.61 -11.01 -30.56
CA ASP A 287 31.68 -11.55 -29.73
C ASP A 287 32.94 -11.91 -30.56
N ASN A 288 33.96 -12.35 -29.86
CA ASN A 288 35.27 -12.73 -30.49
C ASN A 288 35.15 -13.92 -31.45
N THR A 289 34.03 -14.68 -31.40
CA THR A 289 33.73 -15.81 -32.30
C THR A 289 32.87 -15.40 -33.50
N GLY A 290 32.53 -14.11 -33.58
CA GLY A 290 31.64 -13.58 -34.63
C GLY A 290 30.14 -13.80 -34.38
N ARG A 291 29.76 -14.36 -33.26
CA ARG A 291 28.32 -14.53 -32.89
C ARG A 291 27.71 -13.16 -32.52
N ILE A 292 26.49 -12.95 -32.95
CA ILE A 292 25.75 -11.72 -32.63
C ILE A 292 24.94 -11.95 -31.35
N TRP A 293 24.99 -10.95 -30.49
CA TRP A 293 24.27 -10.91 -29.21
C TRP A 293 23.39 -9.67 -29.15
N ILE A 294 22.21 -9.80 -28.53
CA ILE A 294 21.38 -8.65 -28.15
C ILE A 294 21.72 -8.29 -26.69
N LYS A 295 22.27 -7.11 -26.46
CA LYS A 295 22.58 -6.57 -25.14
C LYS A 295 21.65 -5.41 -24.85
N LYS A 296 20.64 -5.64 -24.02
CA LYS A 296 19.58 -4.66 -23.78
C LYS A 296 19.16 -4.66 -22.31
N ARG A 297 18.98 -3.46 -21.74
CA ARG A 297 18.30 -3.33 -20.47
C ARG A 297 16.80 -3.48 -20.68
N ARG A 298 16.17 -4.38 -19.90
CA ARG A 298 14.71 -4.60 -19.91
C ARG A 298 13.99 -3.32 -19.51
N VAL A 299 13.07 -2.86 -20.34
CA VAL A 299 12.32 -1.63 -20.09
C VAL A 299 11.54 -1.69 -18.77
N LYS A 300 10.99 -2.86 -18.43
CA LYS A 300 10.16 -3.04 -17.23
C LYS A 300 10.96 -3.11 -15.92
N THR A 301 12.17 -3.67 -15.95
CA THR A 301 12.91 -4.02 -14.73
C THR A 301 14.28 -3.35 -14.62
N GLY A 302 14.77 -2.74 -15.71
CA GLY A 302 16.12 -2.19 -15.78
C GLY A 302 17.25 -3.24 -15.83
N VAL A 303 16.91 -4.54 -15.74
CA VAL A 303 17.91 -5.63 -15.74
C VAL A 303 18.55 -5.75 -17.11
N LEU A 304 19.90 -5.79 -17.15
CA LEU A 304 20.66 -6.02 -18.37
C LEU A 304 20.52 -7.49 -18.78
N SER A 305 19.99 -7.70 -19.99
CA SER A 305 19.90 -9.02 -20.63
C SER A 305 20.91 -9.11 -21.76
N ARG A 306 21.59 -10.25 -21.88
CA ARG A 306 22.50 -10.59 -22.97
C ARG A 306 21.99 -11.89 -23.59
N ILE A 307 21.52 -11.80 -24.84
CA ILE A 307 20.76 -12.87 -25.50
C ILE A 307 21.46 -13.20 -26.81
N PRO A 308 21.83 -14.47 -27.09
CA PRO A 308 22.40 -14.85 -28.37
C PRO A 308 21.33 -14.70 -29.48
N LEU A 309 21.70 -14.13 -30.61
CA LEU A 309 20.82 -14.02 -31.75
C LEU A 309 20.76 -15.38 -32.46
N LEU A 310 19.70 -16.13 -32.22
CA LEU A 310 19.47 -17.43 -32.84
C LEU A 310 19.19 -17.29 -34.36
N PRO A 311 19.44 -18.34 -35.18
CA PRO A 311 19.27 -18.27 -36.63
C PRO A 311 17.90 -17.78 -37.10
N ILE A 312 16.81 -18.25 -36.47
CA ILE A 312 15.43 -17.85 -36.82
C ILE A 312 15.22 -16.35 -36.51
N ALA A 313 15.68 -15.88 -35.34
CA ALA A 313 15.59 -14.46 -35.02
C ALA A 313 16.41 -13.59 -35.98
N LYS A 314 17.56 -14.09 -36.42
CA LYS A 314 18.38 -13.41 -37.44
C LYS A 314 17.69 -13.35 -38.78
N LEU A 315 17.09 -14.44 -39.26
CA LEU A 315 16.30 -14.46 -40.53
C LEU A 315 15.15 -13.44 -40.50
N ILE A 316 14.46 -13.32 -39.37
CA ILE A 316 13.39 -12.32 -39.21
C ILE A 316 13.97 -10.90 -39.33
N LEU A 317 15.09 -10.59 -38.67
CA LEU A 317 15.73 -9.27 -38.78
C LEU A 317 16.20 -9.00 -40.25
N ASP A 318 16.78 -10.00 -40.89
CA ASP A 318 17.25 -9.87 -42.28
C ASP A 318 16.10 -9.58 -43.26
N LYS A 319 14.90 -10.10 -43.00
CA LYS A 319 13.67 -9.85 -43.77
C LYS A 319 13.25 -8.37 -43.74
N TYR A 320 13.54 -7.67 -42.64
CA TYR A 320 13.17 -6.25 -42.50
C TYR A 320 14.35 -5.28 -42.66
N LYS A 321 15.47 -5.72 -43.25
CA LYS A 321 16.58 -4.83 -43.58
C LYS A 321 16.14 -3.72 -44.52
N GLY A 322 16.55 -2.48 -44.22
CA GLY A 322 16.22 -1.31 -45.04
C GLY A 322 14.90 -0.63 -44.68
N VAL A 323 14.17 -1.14 -43.71
CA VAL A 323 13.01 -0.47 -43.12
C VAL A 323 13.43 0.41 -41.95
N GLU A 324 12.74 1.53 -41.72
CA GLU A 324 13.05 2.49 -40.64
C GLU A 324 13.19 1.83 -39.26
N LYS A 325 12.38 0.79 -39.00
CA LYS A 325 12.45 0.02 -37.74
C LYS A 325 12.97 -1.39 -38.01
N LEU A 326 13.78 -1.90 -37.09
CA LEU A 326 14.34 -3.26 -37.17
C LEU A 326 13.31 -4.38 -37.30
N LEU A 327 12.07 -4.15 -36.83
CA LEU A 327 10.97 -5.08 -36.85
C LEU A 327 9.66 -4.35 -37.11
N PRO A 328 8.65 -5.03 -37.68
CA PRO A 328 7.36 -4.44 -38.10
C PRO A 328 6.44 -4.25 -36.87
N ILE A 329 6.72 -3.24 -36.09
CA ILE A 329 6.01 -2.98 -34.84
C ILE A 329 4.53 -2.67 -35.10
N GLN A 330 3.64 -3.47 -34.54
CA GLN A 330 2.19 -3.30 -34.53
C GLN A 330 1.68 -3.01 -33.11
N ASP A 331 0.43 -2.58 -32.97
CA ASP A 331 -0.18 -2.43 -31.65
C ASP A 331 -0.30 -3.79 -30.92
N PRO A 332 -0.04 -3.88 -29.62
CA PRO A 332 -0.13 -5.14 -28.87
C PRO A 332 -1.52 -5.80 -28.93
N ALA A 333 -2.58 -5.00 -28.99
CA ALA A 333 -3.94 -5.53 -29.11
C ALA A 333 -4.17 -6.20 -30.47
N ASP A 334 -3.66 -5.58 -31.53
CA ASP A 334 -3.71 -6.12 -32.88
C ASP A 334 -2.88 -7.39 -33.02
N ILE A 335 -1.64 -7.41 -32.49
CA ILE A 335 -0.82 -8.62 -32.48
C ILE A 335 -1.58 -9.76 -31.79
N ASN A 336 -2.14 -9.55 -30.62
CA ASN A 336 -2.88 -10.59 -29.91
C ASN A 336 -4.15 -11.04 -30.66
N LYS A 337 -4.78 -10.15 -31.42
CA LYS A 337 -5.89 -10.51 -32.30
C LYS A 337 -5.41 -11.41 -33.45
N TYR A 338 -4.35 -10.99 -34.15
CA TYR A 338 -3.81 -11.75 -35.29
C TYR A 338 -3.19 -13.07 -34.87
N LEU A 339 -2.60 -13.17 -33.66
CA LEU A 339 -2.13 -14.44 -33.14
C LEU A 339 -3.26 -15.44 -32.88
N LYS A 340 -4.46 -14.99 -32.53
CA LYS A 340 -5.64 -15.88 -32.45
C LYS A 340 -6.06 -16.38 -33.85
N ASP A 341 -6.04 -15.50 -34.84
CA ASP A 341 -6.35 -15.89 -36.22
C ASP A 341 -5.33 -16.92 -36.73
N ILE A 342 -4.03 -16.70 -36.47
CA ILE A 342 -2.95 -17.63 -36.81
C ILE A 342 -3.13 -18.97 -36.09
N ALA A 343 -3.47 -18.96 -34.78
CA ALA A 343 -3.72 -20.17 -34.02
C ALA A 343 -4.84 -21.04 -34.66
N ILE A 344 -5.94 -20.39 -35.04
CA ILE A 344 -7.05 -21.06 -35.74
C ILE A 344 -6.58 -21.67 -37.07
N LEU A 345 -5.86 -20.90 -37.90
CA LEU A 345 -5.37 -21.32 -39.19
C LEU A 345 -4.31 -22.44 -39.11
N CYS A 346 -3.58 -22.52 -38.01
CA CYS A 346 -2.61 -23.56 -37.72
C CYS A 346 -3.20 -24.77 -36.95
N ASP A 347 -4.51 -24.81 -36.69
CA ASP A 347 -5.19 -25.81 -35.88
C ASP A 347 -4.53 -25.97 -34.50
N ILE A 348 -4.30 -24.83 -33.81
CA ILE A 348 -3.79 -24.75 -32.46
C ILE A 348 -4.95 -24.39 -31.54
N LYS A 349 -5.33 -25.29 -30.63
CA LYS A 349 -6.47 -25.11 -29.72
C LYS A 349 -6.18 -24.21 -28.51
N LYS A 350 -4.90 -24.00 -28.21
CA LYS A 350 -4.45 -23.17 -27.08
C LYS A 350 -4.67 -21.69 -27.37
N ARG A 351 -4.95 -20.92 -26.31
CA ARG A 351 -5.08 -19.47 -26.42
C ARG A 351 -3.70 -18.82 -26.45
N ILE A 352 -3.29 -18.40 -27.62
CA ILE A 352 -2.00 -17.74 -27.82
C ILE A 352 -2.12 -16.23 -27.62
N THR A 353 -1.14 -15.67 -26.91
CA THR A 353 -0.88 -14.24 -26.81
C THR A 353 0.61 -13.99 -27.04
N PHE A 354 1.01 -12.74 -27.16
CA PHE A 354 2.43 -12.39 -27.31
C PHE A 354 3.31 -12.86 -26.13
N HIS A 355 2.71 -13.20 -25.00
CA HIS A 355 3.39 -13.65 -23.78
C HIS A 355 3.13 -15.15 -23.46
N SER A 356 2.58 -15.90 -24.41
CA SER A 356 2.42 -17.36 -24.27
C SER A 356 3.71 -18.10 -24.43
#